data_4e54ec00f3e6949ca3b8534825755299
#
_entry.id   4e54ec00f3e6949ca3b8534825755299
#
_cell.length_a   1.000
_cell.length_b   1.000
_cell.length_c   1.000
_cell.angle_alpha   90.00
_cell.angle_beta   90.00
_cell.angle_gamma   90.00
#
_symmetry.space_group_name_H-M   'P 1'
#
loop_
_entity.id
_entity.type
_entity.pdbx_description
1 polymer ?
#
loop_
_entity_poly.entity_id
_entity_poly.type
_entity_poly.pdbx_seq_one_letter_code
_entity_poly.pdbx_strand_id
1 'polypeptide(L)'
;MSLFVEDGPEDFLELVKDWEDPWPDPVIEEYDGINVVRDDLLNSGSKVRFVDYYIKTLPESVKEVVFGNCPATGYAQISLPIVCKKYGRKAVLFMAERRLDKLHPYQTRGMEEGAIYNWVKMGMLSVTKAHAKKYVEERPNERVVLPLGLEHPTVLGSIIKVARKAITTTPSEIWSVGSSGTINRGLQMAFPDVPVHVVQTGHSMNEREIGRAKHWVSPYKFDKPIKPEEAPP
;
A
#
# COMPACT_ATOMS: atom_id res chain seq x y z
N MET A 1 -19.56 3.35 -3.98
CA MET A 1 -19.14 4.26 -2.93
C MET A 1 -17.98 5.09 -3.48
N SER A 2 -18.14 6.40 -3.58
CA SER A 2 -17.05 7.27 -4.01
C SER A 2 -16.03 7.30 -2.87
N LEU A 3 -14.77 6.99 -3.13
CA LEU A 3 -13.69 7.09 -2.14
C LEU A 3 -13.27 8.55 -1.86
N PHE A 4 -14.13 9.51 -2.19
CA PHE A 4 -13.78 10.92 -2.26
C PHE A 4 -14.75 11.83 -1.52
N VAL A 5 -14.16 12.69 -0.73
CA VAL A 5 -14.53 14.05 -0.32
C VAL A 5 -15.84 14.22 0.47
N GLU A 6 -16.85 13.39 0.30
CA GLU A 6 -18.13 13.51 1.00
C GLU A 6 -18.24 12.63 2.26
N ASP A 7 -17.47 11.53 2.29
CA ASP A 7 -17.45 10.63 3.46
C ASP A 7 -16.47 11.15 4.50
N GLY A 8 -16.92 11.31 5.72
CA GLY A 8 -16.07 11.70 6.85
C GLY A 8 -15.17 10.55 7.32
N PRO A 9 -14.11 10.82 8.09
CA PRO A 9 -13.21 9.77 8.61
C PRO A 9 -13.96 8.72 9.45
N GLU A 10 -15.06 9.09 10.07
CA GLU A 10 -15.85 8.21 10.93
C GLU A 10 -16.58 7.13 10.11
N ASP A 11 -16.99 7.41 8.87
CA ASP A 11 -17.60 6.42 7.99
C ASP A 11 -16.62 5.29 7.66
N PHE A 12 -15.34 5.63 7.44
CA PHE A 12 -14.29 4.64 7.20
C PHE A 12 -13.92 3.87 8.46
N LEU A 13 -13.95 4.51 9.64
CA LEU A 13 -13.69 3.85 10.92
C LEU A 13 -14.79 2.86 11.27
N GLU A 14 -16.04 3.17 10.97
CA GLU A 14 -17.16 2.24 11.17
C GLU A 14 -16.98 0.95 10.37
N LEU A 15 -16.43 1.02 9.14
CA LEU A 15 -16.13 -0.16 8.32
C LEU A 15 -15.10 -1.10 8.94
N VAL A 16 -14.26 -0.60 9.84
CA VAL A 16 -13.17 -1.35 10.49
C VAL A 16 -13.29 -1.36 12.01
N LYS A 17 -14.47 -1.07 12.55
CA LYS A 17 -14.67 -0.97 14.01
C LYS A 17 -14.25 -2.23 14.76
N ASP A 18 -14.59 -3.40 14.21
CA ASP A 18 -14.28 -4.73 14.78
C ASP A 18 -12.90 -5.26 14.40
N TRP A 19 -12.08 -4.44 13.73
CA TRP A 19 -10.72 -4.82 13.38
C TRP A 19 -9.73 -4.33 14.43
N GLU A 20 -8.95 -5.25 14.94
CA GLU A 20 -7.74 -4.97 15.69
C GLU A 20 -6.53 -5.24 14.82
N ASP A 21 -5.57 -4.32 14.81
CA ASP A 21 -4.32 -4.50 14.06
C ASP A 21 -3.53 -5.68 14.64
N PRO A 22 -3.33 -6.77 13.87
CA PRO A 22 -2.64 -7.96 14.37
C PRO A 22 -1.11 -7.84 14.35
N TRP A 23 -0.60 -6.71 13.86
CA TRP A 23 0.84 -6.46 13.73
C TRP A 23 1.34 -5.62 14.90
N PRO A 24 2.66 -5.67 15.20
CA PRO A 24 3.25 -4.83 16.25
C PRO A 24 2.90 -3.37 16.06
N ASP A 25 2.67 -2.66 17.14
CA ASP A 25 2.42 -1.22 17.08
C ASP A 25 3.56 -0.48 16.35
N PRO A 26 3.25 0.60 15.61
CA PRO A 26 4.27 1.37 14.93
C PRO A 26 5.29 1.91 15.94
N VAL A 27 6.57 1.72 15.64
CA VAL A 27 7.66 2.34 16.41
C VAL A 27 7.79 3.78 15.98
N ILE A 28 7.87 4.70 16.93
CA ILE A 28 8.11 6.12 16.68
C ILE A 28 9.46 6.49 17.29
N GLU A 29 10.34 7.04 16.49
CA GLU A 29 11.65 7.53 16.92
C GLU A 29 11.76 9.03 16.61
N GLU A 30 12.39 9.76 17.51
CA GLU A 30 12.63 11.20 17.34
C GLU A 30 14.03 11.43 16.78
N TYR A 31 14.11 12.26 15.76
CA TYR A 31 15.36 12.73 15.15
C TYR A 31 15.29 14.25 15.01
N ASP A 32 16.09 14.97 15.79
CA ASP A 32 16.19 16.44 15.73
C ASP A 32 14.82 17.16 15.81
N GLY A 33 13.92 16.69 16.67
CA GLY A 33 12.58 17.25 16.85
C GLY A 33 11.55 16.73 15.85
N ILE A 34 11.92 15.81 14.94
CA ILE A 34 11.03 15.16 13.98
C ILE A 34 10.70 13.75 14.47
N ASN A 35 9.43 13.47 14.67
CA ASN A 35 8.96 12.12 14.97
C ASN A 35 8.80 11.30 13.70
N VAL A 36 9.55 10.21 13.58
CA VAL A 36 9.54 9.31 12.42
C VAL A 36 8.82 8.03 12.78
N VAL A 37 7.76 7.70 12.04
CA VAL A 37 7.08 6.40 12.13
C VAL A 37 7.91 5.37 11.36
N ARG A 38 8.55 4.45 12.09
CA ARG A 38 9.52 3.47 11.59
C ARG A 38 8.83 2.22 11.02
N ASP A 39 7.95 2.41 10.03
CA ASP A 39 7.30 1.29 9.33
C ASP A 39 8.29 0.41 8.54
N ASP A 40 9.51 0.87 8.32
CA ASP A 40 10.64 0.10 7.78
C ASP A 40 11.09 -1.04 8.70
N LEU A 41 10.85 -0.93 10.00
CA LEU A 41 11.12 -1.99 10.98
C LEU A 41 10.10 -3.13 10.90
N LEU A 42 8.95 -2.91 10.29
CA LEU A 42 7.99 -3.96 10.00
C LEU A 42 8.43 -4.74 8.75
N ASN A 43 9.02 -5.89 8.98
CA ASN A 43 9.73 -6.70 7.97
C ASN A 43 8.90 -7.07 6.73
N SER A 44 7.57 -7.06 6.87
CA SER A 44 6.59 -7.31 5.82
C SER A 44 6.07 -6.04 5.13
N GLY A 45 6.51 -4.85 5.59
CA GLY A 45 6.08 -3.53 5.14
C GLY A 45 4.67 -3.15 5.60
N SER A 46 4.41 -1.87 5.71
CA SER A 46 3.13 -1.32 6.22
C SER A 46 1.87 -1.82 5.51
N LYS A 47 2.00 -2.28 4.26
CA LYS A 47 0.86 -2.81 3.51
C LYS A 47 0.19 -4.04 4.15
N VAL A 48 0.94 -4.88 4.87
CA VAL A 48 0.34 -6.04 5.57
C VAL A 48 -0.71 -5.61 6.58
N ARG A 49 -0.47 -4.50 7.27
CA ARG A 49 -1.34 -3.90 8.26
C ARG A 49 -2.64 -3.39 7.62
N PHE A 50 -2.49 -2.63 6.53
CA PHE A 50 -3.62 -1.94 5.91
C PHE A 50 -4.52 -2.84 5.06
N VAL A 51 -4.00 -3.94 4.49
CA VAL A 51 -4.83 -4.88 3.72
C VAL A 51 -5.36 -6.06 4.55
N ASP A 52 -4.94 -6.18 5.80
CA ASP A 52 -5.29 -7.31 6.67
C ASP A 52 -6.81 -7.49 6.78
N TYR A 53 -7.51 -6.43 7.19
CA TYR A 53 -8.95 -6.50 7.37
C TYR A 53 -9.71 -6.72 6.07
N TYR A 54 -9.29 -6.06 5.00
CA TYR A 54 -9.87 -6.28 3.68
C TYR A 54 -9.81 -7.75 3.28
N ILE A 55 -8.64 -8.38 3.38
CA ILE A 55 -8.46 -9.79 3.00
C ILE A 55 -9.21 -10.72 3.96
N LYS A 56 -9.24 -10.40 5.26
CA LYS A 56 -9.99 -11.13 6.28
C LYS A 56 -11.49 -11.20 5.96
N THR A 57 -12.08 -10.09 5.51
CA THR A 57 -13.52 -9.94 5.29
C THR A 57 -13.99 -10.37 3.91
N LEU A 58 -13.11 -10.78 3.01
CA LEU A 58 -13.50 -11.35 1.74
C LEU A 58 -14.36 -12.61 1.93
N PRO A 59 -15.37 -12.85 1.07
CA PRO A 59 -16.18 -14.08 1.11
C PRO A 59 -15.30 -15.35 1.12
N GLU A 60 -15.75 -16.40 1.79
CA GLU A 60 -15.02 -17.68 1.85
C GLU A 60 -14.82 -18.34 0.48
N SER A 61 -15.68 -18.03 -0.48
CA SER A 61 -15.55 -18.48 -1.86
C SER A 61 -14.30 -17.92 -2.54
N VAL A 62 -13.83 -16.70 -2.16
CA VAL A 62 -12.63 -16.09 -2.73
C VAL A 62 -11.39 -16.82 -2.25
N LYS A 63 -10.70 -17.46 -3.16
CA LYS A 63 -9.48 -18.24 -2.90
C LYS A 63 -8.21 -17.51 -3.33
N GLU A 64 -8.32 -16.59 -4.28
CA GLU A 64 -7.19 -15.89 -4.88
C GLU A 64 -7.37 -14.37 -4.85
N VAL A 65 -6.38 -13.69 -4.31
CA VAL A 65 -6.26 -12.23 -4.33
C VAL A 65 -5.25 -11.85 -5.41
N VAL A 66 -5.73 -11.15 -6.43
CA VAL A 66 -5.00 -10.89 -7.66
C VAL A 66 -4.52 -9.45 -7.72
N PHE A 67 -3.27 -9.22 -8.09
CA PHE A 67 -2.72 -7.88 -8.22
C PHE A 67 -1.86 -7.75 -9.48
N GLY A 68 -2.21 -6.81 -10.35
CA GLY A 68 -1.58 -6.58 -11.65
C GLY A 68 -0.81 -5.25 -11.77
N ASN A 69 -0.71 -4.48 -10.70
CA ASN A 69 -0.11 -3.14 -10.73
C ASN A 69 1.18 -3.06 -9.90
N CYS A 70 1.93 -4.16 -9.79
CA CYS A 70 3.14 -4.20 -8.98
C CYS A 70 4.40 -4.06 -9.87
N PRO A 71 5.16 -2.97 -9.75
CA PRO A 71 6.49 -2.91 -10.36
C PRO A 71 7.45 -3.85 -9.62
N ALA A 72 8.58 -4.18 -10.23
CA ALA A 72 9.57 -5.10 -9.64
C ALA A 72 10.06 -4.64 -8.25
N THR A 73 10.12 -3.32 -8.02
CA THR A 73 10.48 -2.68 -6.75
C THR A 73 9.30 -2.49 -5.80
N GLY A 74 8.08 -2.90 -6.20
CA GLY A 74 6.87 -2.72 -5.39
C GLY A 74 6.79 -3.70 -4.22
N TYR A 75 6.57 -3.21 -3.02
CA TYR A 75 6.57 -4.04 -1.80
C TYR A 75 5.29 -4.89 -1.62
N ALA A 76 4.23 -4.60 -2.40
CA ALA A 76 2.99 -5.40 -2.36
C ALA A 76 3.22 -6.89 -2.66
N GLN A 77 4.23 -7.21 -3.47
CA GLN A 77 4.59 -8.60 -3.80
C GLN A 77 5.10 -9.41 -2.60
N ILE A 78 5.53 -8.75 -1.53
CA ILE A 78 5.93 -9.37 -0.27
C ILE A 78 4.74 -9.37 0.70
N SER A 79 4.08 -8.23 0.84
CA SER A 79 3.02 -8.03 1.83
C SER A 79 1.78 -8.87 1.54
N LEU A 80 1.36 -8.96 0.27
CA LEU A 80 0.13 -9.67 -0.10
C LEU A 80 0.18 -11.17 0.18
N PRO A 81 1.23 -11.94 -0.21
CA PRO A 81 1.28 -13.36 0.09
C PRO A 81 1.28 -13.65 1.59
N ILE A 82 1.95 -12.82 2.40
CA ILE A 82 1.97 -12.94 3.86
C ILE A 82 0.55 -12.86 4.43
N VAL A 83 -0.21 -11.83 4.04
CA VAL A 83 -1.58 -11.65 4.54
C VAL A 83 -2.53 -12.69 3.94
N CYS A 84 -2.40 -13.01 2.66
CA CYS A 84 -3.22 -14.05 2.02
C CYS A 84 -3.04 -15.40 2.71
N LYS A 85 -1.80 -15.81 2.99
CA LYS A 85 -1.47 -17.05 3.69
C LYS A 85 -2.11 -17.12 5.08
N LYS A 86 -2.12 -16.02 5.81
CA LYS A 86 -2.75 -15.91 7.14
C LYS A 86 -4.24 -16.28 7.10
N TYR A 87 -4.92 -15.97 6.00
CA TYR A 87 -6.36 -16.24 5.81
C TYR A 87 -6.66 -17.38 4.83
N GLY A 88 -5.68 -18.27 4.58
CA GLY A 88 -5.86 -19.45 3.73
C GLY A 88 -6.11 -19.13 2.26
N ARG A 89 -5.64 -17.98 1.77
CA ARG A 89 -5.79 -17.50 0.40
C ARG A 89 -4.46 -17.49 -0.34
N LYS A 90 -4.50 -17.36 -1.66
CA LYS A 90 -3.31 -17.23 -2.51
C LYS A 90 -3.18 -15.80 -3.03
N ALA A 91 -1.96 -15.26 -3.03
CA ALA A 91 -1.63 -14.03 -3.73
C ALA A 91 -1.15 -14.34 -5.14
N VAL A 92 -1.84 -13.81 -6.15
CA VAL A 92 -1.53 -14.01 -7.58
C VAL A 92 -1.11 -12.69 -8.20
N LEU A 93 0.12 -12.60 -8.67
CA LEU A 93 0.73 -11.37 -9.17
C LEU A 93 0.95 -11.45 -10.69
N PHE A 94 0.46 -10.46 -11.42
CA PHE A 94 0.75 -10.29 -12.83
C PHE A 94 1.85 -9.24 -12.99
N MET A 95 3.02 -9.67 -13.43
CA MET A 95 4.20 -8.82 -13.48
C MET A 95 4.93 -8.94 -14.82
N ALA A 96 5.69 -7.90 -15.14
CA ALA A 96 6.58 -7.91 -16.30
C ALA A 96 7.53 -9.10 -16.25
N GLU A 97 7.61 -9.86 -17.35
CA GLU A 97 8.53 -10.98 -17.49
C GLU A 97 9.99 -10.52 -17.31
N ARG A 98 10.72 -11.26 -16.51
CA ARG A 98 12.14 -11.06 -16.29
C ARG A 98 12.87 -12.41 -16.33
N ARG A 99 14.12 -12.38 -16.74
CA ARG A 99 14.99 -13.54 -16.62
C ARG A 99 15.20 -13.87 -15.15
N LEU A 100 15.24 -15.15 -14.80
CA LEU A 100 15.39 -15.61 -13.42
C LEU A 100 16.68 -15.10 -12.75
N ASP A 101 17.76 -14.94 -13.52
CA ASP A 101 19.04 -14.39 -13.07
C ASP A 101 19.03 -12.86 -12.88
N LYS A 102 17.92 -12.19 -13.22
CA LYS A 102 17.73 -10.72 -13.14
C LYS A 102 16.50 -10.33 -12.35
N LEU A 103 16.01 -11.20 -11.50
CA LEU A 103 14.93 -10.87 -10.59
C LEU A 103 15.38 -9.82 -9.57
N HIS A 104 14.48 -8.90 -9.26
CA HIS A 104 14.70 -7.99 -8.14
C HIS A 104 14.62 -8.77 -6.81
N PRO A 105 15.41 -8.45 -5.78
CA PRO A 105 15.35 -9.14 -4.47
C PRO A 105 13.93 -9.24 -3.89
N TYR A 106 13.07 -8.23 -4.12
CA TYR A 106 11.68 -8.27 -3.68
C TYR A 106 10.84 -9.32 -4.43
N GLN A 107 11.17 -9.61 -5.70
CA GLN A 107 10.51 -10.67 -6.46
C GLN A 107 10.88 -12.05 -5.90
N THR A 108 12.16 -12.27 -5.62
CA THR A 108 12.64 -13.50 -4.98
C THR A 108 11.97 -13.70 -3.63
N ARG A 109 11.99 -12.69 -2.79
CA ARG A 109 11.35 -12.75 -1.48
C ARG A 109 9.84 -12.95 -1.58
N GLY A 110 9.16 -12.32 -2.53
CA GLY A 110 7.72 -12.56 -2.75
C GLY A 110 7.41 -14.01 -3.11
N MET A 111 8.28 -14.69 -3.88
CA MET A 111 8.16 -16.13 -4.16
C MET A 111 8.35 -16.96 -2.90
N GLU A 112 9.34 -16.66 -2.08
CA GLU A 112 9.60 -17.30 -0.80
C GLU A 112 8.43 -17.19 0.17
N GLU A 113 7.72 -16.04 0.15
CA GLU A 113 6.50 -15.83 0.94
C GLU A 113 5.26 -16.53 0.34
N GLY A 114 5.39 -17.13 -0.85
CA GLY A 114 4.34 -17.92 -1.50
C GLY A 114 3.50 -17.17 -2.54
N ALA A 115 3.98 -16.03 -3.06
CA ALA A 115 3.31 -15.36 -4.18
C ALA A 115 3.39 -16.20 -5.46
N ILE A 116 2.29 -16.29 -6.18
CA ILE A 116 2.21 -16.93 -7.51
C ILE A 116 2.41 -15.86 -8.57
N TYR A 117 3.46 -15.97 -9.38
CA TYR A 117 3.78 -15.02 -10.42
C TYR A 117 3.26 -15.48 -11.77
N ASN A 118 2.45 -14.66 -12.41
CA ASN A 118 2.09 -14.77 -13.82
C ASN A 118 2.90 -13.73 -14.61
N TRP A 119 3.87 -14.22 -15.37
CA TRP A 119 4.76 -13.37 -16.15
C TRP A 119 4.10 -12.89 -17.43
N VAL A 120 4.17 -11.60 -17.68
CA VAL A 120 3.58 -10.93 -18.86
C VAL A 120 4.70 -10.35 -19.72
N LYS A 121 4.78 -10.76 -20.99
CA LYS A 121 5.85 -10.36 -21.92
C LYS A 121 5.97 -8.85 -22.09
N MET A 122 4.85 -8.13 -22.14
CA MET A 122 4.83 -6.67 -22.22
C MET A 122 4.65 -6.08 -20.82
N GLY A 123 5.72 -5.51 -20.27
CA GLY A 123 5.82 -5.11 -18.88
C GLY A 123 5.18 -3.79 -18.47
N MET A 124 4.34 -3.15 -19.30
CA MET A 124 3.62 -1.96 -18.88
C MET A 124 2.55 -2.30 -17.84
N LEU A 125 2.44 -1.48 -16.79
CA LEU A 125 1.46 -1.70 -15.70
C LEU A 125 0.01 -1.77 -16.20
N SER A 126 -0.34 -1.06 -17.27
CA SER A 126 -1.66 -1.15 -17.90
C SER A 126 -1.92 -2.53 -18.48
N VAL A 127 -0.90 -3.17 -19.05
CA VAL A 127 -1.00 -4.52 -19.65
C VAL A 127 -1.09 -5.58 -18.57
N THR A 128 -0.23 -5.53 -17.54
CA THR A 128 -0.30 -6.46 -16.41
C THR A 128 -1.63 -6.36 -15.67
N LYS A 129 -2.17 -5.14 -15.53
CA LYS A 129 -3.50 -4.89 -14.97
C LYS A 129 -4.62 -5.53 -15.82
N ALA A 130 -4.54 -5.41 -17.14
CA ALA A 130 -5.53 -6.00 -18.05
C ALA A 130 -5.53 -7.54 -17.97
N HIS A 131 -4.34 -8.16 -17.90
CA HIS A 131 -4.21 -9.61 -17.69
C HIS A 131 -4.79 -10.05 -16.35
N ALA A 132 -4.50 -9.32 -15.27
CA ALA A 132 -5.05 -9.60 -13.95
C ALA A 132 -6.58 -9.54 -13.94
N LYS A 133 -7.16 -8.52 -14.59
CA LYS A 133 -8.61 -8.38 -14.72
C LYS A 133 -9.24 -9.55 -15.48
N LYS A 134 -8.69 -9.90 -16.64
CA LYS A 134 -9.16 -11.04 -17.44
C LYS A 134 -9.10 -12.35 -16.64
N TYR A 135 -8.03 -12.57 -15.89
CA TYR A 135 -7.89 -13.74 -15.03
C TYR A 135 -8.96 -13.84 -13.94
N VAL A 136 -9.36 -12.71 -13.37
CA VAL A 136 -10.46 -12.66 -12.39
C VAL A 136 -11.81 -12.94 -13.05
N GLU A 137 -12.03 -12.41 -14.26
CA GLU A 137 -13.29 -12.61 -15.03
C GLU A 137 -13.57 -14.09 -15.35
N GLU A 138 -12.54 -14.94 -15.42
CA GLU A 138 -12.72 -16.40 -15.64
C GLU A 138 -13.36 -17.11 -14.44
N ARG A 139 -13.14 -16.61 -13.21
CA ARG A 139 -13.68 -17.17 -11.95
C ARG A 139 -14.03 -16.06 -10.95
N PRO A 140 -15.04 -15.24 -11.23
CA PRO A 140 -15.32 -14.02 -10.46
C PRO A 140 -15.77 -14.27 -9.00
N ASN A 141 -16.25 -15.48 -8.70
CA ASN A 141 -16.64 -15.86 -7.35
C ASN A 141 -15.47 -16.38 -6.49
N GLU A 142 -14.34 -16.75 -7.14
CA GLU A 142 -13.17 -17.33 -6.46
C GLU A 142 -11.98 -16.37 -6.43
N ARG A 143 -12.02 -15.30 -7.24
CA ARG A 143 -10.91 -14.38 -7.45
C ARG A 143 -11.35 -12.93 -7.27
N VAL A 144 -10.50 -12.13 -6.65
CA VAL A 144 -10.70 -10.67 -6.55
C VAL A 144 -9.45 -9.95 -7.01
N VAL A 145 -9.62 -8.87 -7.78
CA VAL A 145 -8.50 -7.99 -8.16
C VAL A 145 -8.40 -6.81 -7.21
N LEU A 146 -7.19 -6.53 -6.73
CA LEU A 146 -6.90 -5.34 -5.94
C LEU A 146 -6.62 -4.15 -6.85
N PRO A 147 -7.14 -2.96 -6.51
CA PRO A 147 -6.85 -1.73 -7.22
C PRO A 147 -5.39 -1.28 -7.03
N LEU A 148 -4.94 -0.36 -7.88
CA LEU A 148 -3.65 0.33 -7.69
C LEU A 148 -3.61 0.99 -6.31
N GLY A 149 -2.45 0.88 -5.65
CA GLY A 149 -2.27 1.45 -4.32
C GLY A 149 -3.08 0.77 -3.21
N LEU A 150 -3.80 -0.33 -3.53
CA LEU A 150 -4.71 -1.01 -2.60
C LEU A 150 -5.85 -0.10 -2.12
N GLU A 151 -6.27 0.84 -2.98
CA GLU A 151 -7.30 1.83 -2.66
C GLU A 151 -8.66 1.16 -2.43
N HIS A 152 -9.03 1.02 -1.15
CA HIS A 152 -10.30 0.45 -0.73
C HIS A 152 -10.77 1.14 0.57
N PRO A 153 -12.09 1.30 0.81
CA PRO A 153 -12.60 1.96 2.01
C PRO A 153 -12.09 1.36 3.32
N THR A 154 -12.04 0.04 3.44
CA THR A 154 -11.50 -0.63 4.63
C THR A 154 -9.99 -0.42 4.80
N VAL A 155 -9.23 -0.28 3.71
CA VAL A 155 -7.81 0.06 3.76
C VAL A 155 -7.61 1.48 4.30
N LEU A 156 -8.42 2.44 3.82
CA LEU A 156 -8.39 3.80 4.36
C LEU A 156 -8.77 3.83 5.84
N GLY A 157 -9.84 3.12 6.23
CA GLY A 157 -10.24 2.98 7.63
C GLY A 157 -9.12 2.40 8.50
N SER A 158 -8.42 1.38 8.01
CA SER A 158 -7.28 0.79 8.72
C SER A 158 -6.12 1.79 8.90
N ILE A 159 -5.81 2.59 7.86
CA ILE A 159 -4.79 3.65 7.96
C ILE A 159 -5.20 4.70 9.00
N ILE A 160 -6.45 5.16 8.96
CA ILE A 160 -6.98 6.15 9.92
C ILE A 160 -6.89 5.62 11.35
N LYS A 161 -7.36 4.37 11.58
CA LYS A 161 -7.36 3.73 12.90
C LYS A 161 -5.94 3.60 13.47
N VAL A 162 -5.00 3.12 12.66
CA VAL A 162 -3.60 2.96 13.08
C VAL A 162 -2.92 4.31 13.31
N ALA A 163 -3.12 5.28 12.42
CA ALA A 163 -2.51 6.59 12.55
C ALA A 163 -2.99 7.31 13.82
N ARG A 164 -4.29 7.30 14.11
CA ARG A 164 -4.86 7.90 15.33
C ARG A 164 -4.40 7.17 16.61
N LYS A 165 -4.20 5.84 16.55
CA LYS A 165 -3.66 5.07 17.68
C LYS A 165 -2.18 5.38 17.93
N ALA A 166 -1.38 5.48 16.87
CA ALA A 166 0.06 5.68 16.98
C ALA A 166 0.44 7.12 17.33
N ILE A 167 -0.28 8.10 16.79
CA ILE A 167 0.02 9.54 16.97
C ILE A 167 -0.95 10.10 18.01
N THR A 168 -0.55 10.08 19.27
CA THR A 168 -1.39 10.50 20.42
C THR A 168 -1.37 12.00 20.67
N THR A 169 -0.35 12.70 20.16
CA THR A 169 -0.25 14.16 20.28
C THR A 169 -0.40 14.75 18.87
N THR A 170 -1.31 15.71 18.70
CA THR A 170 -1.56 16.35 17.41
C THR A 170 -0.27 16.98 16.88
N PRO A 171 0.26 16.54 15.74
CA PRO A 171 1.47 17.09 15.17
C PRO A 171 1.19 18.46 14.53
N SER A 172 2.21 19.31 14.40
CA SER A 172 2.11 20.58 13.69
C SER A 172 1.94 20.40 12.19
N GLU A 173 2.54 19.34 11.64
CA GLU A 173 2.42 18.93 10.22
C GLU A 173 2.78 17.46 10.05
N ILE A 174 2.35 16.86 8.94
CA ILE A 174 2.62 15.46 8.61
C ILE A 174 3.28 15.40 7.24
N TRP A 175 4.38 14.66 7.14
CA TRP A 175 5.06 14.37 5.89
C TRP A 175 4.91 12.90 5.54
N SER A 176 4.57 12.62 4.28
CA SER A 176 4.48 11.25 3.76
C SER A 176 5.08 11.13 2.37
N VAL A 177 5.62 9.94 2.06
CA VAL A 177 6.06 9.61 0.70
C VAL A 177 4.91 8.94 -0.03
N GLY A 178 4.58 9.42 -1.23
CA GLY A 178 3.43 8.96 -2.00
C GLY A 178 3.78 8.55 -3.44
N SER A 179 3.08 7.51 -3.90
CA SER A 179 3.05 7.12 -5.31
C SER A 179 1.60 6.95 -5.78
N SER A 180 0.76 6.23 -5.03
CA SER A 180 -0.68 6.04 -5.30
C SER A 180 -1.60 6.90 -4.42
N GLY A 181 -1.04 7.64 -3.48
CA GLY A 181 -1.78 8.52 -2.59
C GLY A 181 -2.57 7.87 -1.45
N THR A 182 -2.71 6.55 -1.41
CA THR A 182 -3.59 5.87 -0.45
C THR A 182 -3.24 6.18 1.01
N ILE A 183 -1.96 6.08 1.40
CA ILE A 183 -1.51 6.42 2.77
C ILE A 183 -1.72 7.91 3.03
N ASN A 184 -1.29 8.77 2.11
CA ASN A 184 -1.46 10.21 2.19
C ASN A 184 -2.94 10.61 2.42
N ARG A 185 -3.88 9.96 1.72
CA ARG A 185 -5.32 10.19 1.88
C ARG A 185 -5.81 9.74 3.25
N GLY A 186 -5.38 8.57 3.73
CA GLY A 186 -5.70 8.10 5.08
C GLY A 186 -5.20 9.04 6.17
N LEU A 187 -3.99 9.57 6.04
CA LEU A 187 -3.42 10.55 6.99
C LEU A 187 -4.19 11.89 6.99
N GLN A 188 -4.60 12.38 5.80
CA GLN A 188 -5.44 13.57 5.70
C GLN A 188 -6.80 13.41 6.39
N MET A 189 -7.37 12.19 6.34
CA MET A 189 -8.63 11.87 7.03
C MET A 189 -8.42 11.64 8.53
N ALA A 190 -7.31 11.03 8.92
CA ALA A 190 -6.98 10.83 10.33
C ALA A 190 -6.83 12.15 11.09
N PHE A 191 -6.26 13.17 10.43
CA PHE A 191 -5.94 14.47 11.00
C PHE A 191 -6.43 15.60 10.08
N PRO A 192 -7.75 15.89 10.08
CA PRO A 192 -8.36 16.81 9.11
C PRO A 192 -7.84 18.25 9.23
N ASP A 193 -7.43 18.68 10.42
CA ASP A 193 -6.98 20.04 10.71
C ASP A 193 -5.46 20.21 10.63
N VAL A 194 -4.72 19.12 10.37
CA VAL A 194 -3.25 19.14 10.30
C VAL A 194 -2.79 19.29 8.85
N PRO A 195 -1.85 20.20 8.56
CA PRO A 195 -1.21 20.26 7.24
C PRO A 195 -0.53 18.95 6.89
N VAL A 196 -0.86 18.39 5.73
CA VAL A 196 -0.23 17.18 5.21
C VAL A 196 0.57 17.52 3.96
N HIS A 197 1.80 17.03 3.91
CA HIS A 197 2.72 17.16 2.80
C HIS A 197 2.95 15.77 2.18
N VAL A 198 2.83 15.67 0.86
CA VAL A 198 3.15 14.43 0.15
C VAL A 198 4.32 14.65 -0.80
N VAL A 199 5.36 13.85 -0.61
CA VAL A 199 6.52 13.81 -1.49
C VAL A 199 6.31 12.69 -2.51
N GLN A 200 5.99 13.09 -3.73
CA GLN A 200 5.78 12.15 -4.83
C GLN A 200 7.09 11.49 -5.23
N THR A 201 7.07 10.15 -5.33
CA THR A 201 8.15 9.35 -5.88
C THR A 201 7.60 8.34 -6.88
N GLY A 202 8.26 8.17 -8.02
CA GLY A 202 7.86 7.20 -9.04
C GLY A 202 6.69 7.62 -9.92
N HIS A 203 5.50 7.14 -9.67
CA HIS A 203 4.29 7.47 -10.44
C HIS A 203 3.86 8.93 -10.23
N SER A 204 3.44 9.60 -11.30
CA SER A 204 2.87 10.96 -11.21
C SER A 204 1.49 10.90 -10.57
N MET A 205 1.34 11.59 -9.45
CA MET A 205 0.07 11.66 -8.71
C MET A 205 -0.86 12.69 -9.35
N ASN A 206 -2.12 12.32 -9.51
CA ASN A 206 -3.19 13.23 -9.93
C ASN A 206 -3.80 13.96 -8.72
N GLU A 207 -4.66 14.96 -8.97
CA GLU A 207 -5.31 15.76 -7.93
C GLU A 207 -6.08 14.90 -6.91
N ARG A 208 -6.70 13.84 -7.37
CA ARG A 208 -7.42 12.91 -6.53
C ARG A 208 -6.50 12.15 -5.57
N GLU A 209 -5.32 11.70 -6.03
CA GLU A 209 -4.32 11.00 -5.21
C GLU A 209 -3.62 11.95 -4.23
N ILE A 210 -3.45 13.22 -4.61
CA ILE A 210 -2.88 14.27 -3.76
C ILE A 210 -3.87 14.69 -2.68
N GLY A 211 -5.16 14.87 -3.03
CA GLY A 211 -6.19 15.41 -2.15
C GLY A 211 -5.88 16.87 -1.75
N ARG A 212 -6.00 17.19 -0.45
CA ARG A 212 -5.69 18.51 0.09
C ARG A 212 -4.23 18.69 0.53
N ALA A 213 -3.38 17.66 0.32
CA ALA A 213 -1.98 17.75 0.73
C ALA A 213 -1.19 18.75 -0.11
N LYS A 214 -0.20 19.38 0.50
CA LYS A 214 0.82 20.13 -0.25
C LYS A 214 1.72 19.14 -0.98
N HIS A 215 1.80 19.28 -2.29
CA HIS A 215 2.48 18.33 -3.18
C HIS A 215 3.90 18.77 -3.48
N TRP A 216 4.83 17.83 -3.33
CA TRP A 216 6.24 17.96 -3.63
C TRP A 216 6.66 16.83 -4.56
N VAL A 217 7.53 17.10 -5.51
CA VAL A 217 8.06 16.08 -6.42
C VAL A 217 9.52 15.80 -6.05
N SER A 218 9.79 14.55 -5.66
CA SER A 218 11.16 14.13 -5.38
C SER A 218 11.98 14.09 -6.68
N PRO A 219 13.18 14.63 -6.73
CA PRO A 219 14.10 14.43 -7.85
C PRO A 219 14.65 12.99 -7.90
N TYR A 220 14.43 12.21 -6.86
CA TYR A 220 14.96 10.86 -6.70
C TYR A 220 13.89 9.81 -6.92
N LYS A 221 14.32 8.62 -7.34
CA LYS A 221 13.44 7.45 -7.54
C LYS A 221 13.66 6.41 -6.45
N PHE A 222 12.65 5.63 -6.13
CA PHE A 222 12.74 4.56 -5.14
C PHE A 222 13.86 3.54 -5.40
N ASP A 223 14.15 3.27 -6.67
CA ASP A 223 15.16 2.29 -7.09
C ASP A 223 16.58 2.88 -7.17
N LYS A 224 16.71 4.16 -6.87
CA LYS A 224 18.01 4.87 -6.83
C LYS A 224 18.07 5.72 -5.57
N PRO A 225 18.23 5.10 -4.40
CA PRO A 225 18.37 5.83 -3.16
C PRO A 225 19.64 6.70 -3.23
N ILE A 226 19.55 7.90 -2.67
CA ILE A 226 20.71 8.76 -2.48
C ILE A 226 21.58 8.12 -1.41
N LYS A 227 22.87 8.23 -1.57
CA LYS A 227 23.78 7.94 -0.47
C LYS A 227 23.62 9.02 0.61
N PRO A 228 23.76 8.67 1.89
CA PRO A 228 23.58 9.64 2.98
C PRO A 228 24.40 10.93 2.80
N GLU A 229 25.63 10.81 2.29
CA GLU A 229 26.52 11.93 2.01
C GLU A 229 26.08 12.84 0.83
N GLU A 230 25.16 12.36 0.00
CA GLU A 230 24.59 13.10 -1.14
C GLU A 230 23.22 13.68 -0.81
N ALA A 231 22.67 13.39 0.39
CA ALA A 231 21.40 13.93 0.82
C ALA A 231 21.54 15.46 1.04
N PRO A 232 20.57 16.27 0.57
CA PRO A 232 20.55 17.68 0.92
C PRO A 232 20.40 17.86 2.42
N PRO A 233 20.96 18.95 2.98
CA PRO A 233 20.85 19.27 4.39
C PRO A 233 19.41 19.47 4.84
#